data_bf9da0c88f9ff0a2f08c5973ba7fe7d8
#
_entry.id   bf9da0c88f9ff0a2f08c5973ba7fe7d8
#
_cell.length_a   1.000
_cell.length_b   1.000
_cell.length_c   1.000
_cell.angle_alpha   90.00
_cell.angle_beta   90.00
_cell.angle_gamma   90.00
#
_symmetry.space_group_name_H-M   'P 1'
#
loop_
_entity.id
_entity.type
_entity.pdbx_description
1 polymer ?
#
loop_
_entity_poly.entity_id
_entity_poly.type
_entity_poly.pdbx_seq_one_letter_code
_entity_poly.pdbx_strand_id
1 'polypeptide(L)'
;MYDSPKLIGLRNELIKNLFKKGIKNKDILKAFFKVPRHLFIHKDFESYAYKDEAFPIEDNQTISQPFTVAFQTQLLDVCKGDKVLEIGTGSGFQTAVLVFLGAEVYTIERIHSLYKKSKKL
;
A
#
# COMPACT_ATOMS: atom_id res chain seq x y z
N MET A 1 -6.35 -0.68 -16.82
CA MET A 1 -5.35 -0.12 -15.90
C MET A 1 -4.04 0.06 -16.64
N TYR A 2 -3.51 1.24 -16.60
CA TYR A 2 -2.29 1.57 -17.35
C TYR A 2 -1.09 1.75 -16.40
N ASP A 3 -0.04 0.99 -16.65
CA ASP A 3 1.20 1.03 -15.86
C ASP A 3 2.34 1.47 -16.79
N SER A 4 2.62 2.76 -16.79
CA SER A 4 3.60 3.34 -17.71
C SER A 4 5.04 2.95 -17.36
N PRO A 5 5.97 2.95 -18.33
CA PRO A 5 7.39 2.73 -18.04
C PRO A 5 7.93 3.70 -16.99
N LYS A 6 7.44 4.94 -16.96
CA LYS A 6 7.82 5.93 -15.94
C LYS A 6 7.40 5.47 -14.54
N LEU A 7 6.15 5.02 -14.38
CA LEU A 7 5.65 4.56 -13.09
C LEU A 7 6.37 3.30 -12.63
N ILE A 8 6.66 2.38 -13.55
CA ILE A 8 7.45 1.18 -13.26
C ILE A 8 8.85 1.55 -12.76
N GLY A 9 9.50 2.51 -13.41
CA GLY A 9 10.82 3.00 -13.00
C GLY A 9 10.81 3.61 -11.61
N LEU A 10 9.82 4.46 -11.32
CA LEU A 10 9.66 5.06 -9.99
C LEU A 10 9.40 4.01 -8.91
N ARG A 11 8.61 3.00 -9.24
CA ARG A 11 8.33 1.87 -8.35
C ARG A 11 9.59 1.08 -8.03
N ASN A 12 10.40 0.80 -9.03
CA ASN A 12 11.67 0.10 -8.85
C ASN A 12 12.61 0.87 -7.92
N GLU A 13 12.70 2.19 -8.07
CA GLU A 13 13.49 3.03 -7.18
C GLU A 13 12.99 2.98 -5.74
N LEU A 14 11.67 3.02 -5.55
CA LEU A 14 11.09 2.88 -4.22
C LEU A 14 11.48 1.54 -3.58
N ILE A 15 11.40 0.44 -4.32
CA ILE A 15 11.74 -0.89 -3.82
C ILE A 15 13.21 -0.96 -3.41
N LYS A 16 14.11 -0.39 -4.19
CA LYS A 16 15.53 -0.30 -3.84
C LYS A 16 15.72 0.48 -2.53
N ASN A 17 15.01 1.59 -2.36
CA ASN A 17 15.09 2.40 -1.14
C ASN A 17 14.56 1.63 0.07
N LEU A 18 13.46 0.92 -0.07
CA LEU A 18 12.92 0.09 1.00
C LEU A 18 13.91 -0.99 1.43
N PHE A 19 14.55 -1.64 0.47
CA PHE A 19 15.59 -2.64 0.75
C PHE A 19 16.75 -2.03 1.54
N LYS A 20 17.24 -0.87 1.11
CA LYS A 20 18.34 -0.15 1.79
C LYS A 20 17.96 0.24 3.23
N LYS A 21 16.69 0.55 3.47
CA LYS A 21 16.19 0.95 4.79
C LYS A 21 15.90 -0.23 5.71
N GLY A 22 16.11 -1.45 5.26
CA GLY A 22 15.97 -2.64 6.10
C GLY A 22 14.78 -3.55 5.79
N ILE A 23 14.03 -3.30 4.73
CA ILE A 23 12.98 -4.21 4.31
C ILE A 23 13.62 -5.34 3.50
N LYS A 24 13.86 -6.48 4.16
CA LYS A 24 14.56 -7.62 3.59
C LYS A 24 13.63 -8.77 3.17
N ASN A 25 12.39 -8.76 3.61
CA ASN A 25 11.41 -9.78 3.26
C ASN A 25 11.06 -9.67 1.77
N LYS A 26 11.43 -10.69 1.00
CA LYS A 26 11.24 -10.71 -0.47
C LYS A 26 9.78 -10.66 -0.88
N ASP A 27 8.89 -11.27 -0.10
CA ASP A 27 7.47 -11.30 -0.41
C ASP A 27 6.85 -9.91 -0.24
N ILE A 28 7.29 -9.15 0.77
CA ILE A 28 6.85 -7.77 0.97
C ILE A 28 7.34 -6.89 -0.18
N LEU A 29 8.60 -7.01 -0.56
CA LEU A 29 9.15 -6.26 -1.72
C LEU A 29 8.40 -6.60 -3.00
N LYS A 30 8.06 -7.88 -3.20
CA LYS A 30 7.25 -8.32 -4.34
C LYS A 30 5.85 -7.73 -4.29
N ALA A 31 5.23 -7.67 -3.10
CA ALA A 31 3.93 -7.03 -2.93
C ALA A 31 3.97 -5.56 -3.37
N PHE A 32 4.99 -4.83 -2.95
CA PHE A 32 5.16 -3.42 -3.34
C PHE A 32 5.44 -3.25 -4.82
N PHE A 33 5.97 -4.26 -5.49
CA PHE A 33 6.12 -4.23 -6.94
C PHE A 33 4.80 -4.52 -7.67
N LYS A 34 4.02 -5.48 -7.18
CA LYS A 34 2.81 -5.97 -7.84
C LYS A 34 1.56 -5.16 -7.53
N VAL A 35 1.48 -4.56 -6.33
CA VAL A 35 0.34 -3.72 -5.95
C VAL A 35 0.58 -2.30 -6.42
N PRO A 36 -0.17 -1.81 -7.41
CA PRO A 36 0.10 -0.50 -8.03
C PRO A 36 -0.37 0.64 -7.13
N ARG A 37 0.52 1.13 -6.28
CA ARG A 37 0.20 2.17 -5.29
C ARG A 37 -0.44 3.42 -5.90
N HIS A 38 -0.08 3.77 -7.13
CA HIS A 38 -0.64 4.96 -7.80
C HIS A 38 -2.16 4.88 -8.02
N LEU A 39 -2.75 3.69 -7.99
CA LEU A 39 -4.20 3.53 -8.09
C LEU A 39 -4.94 3.86 -6.78
N PHE A 40 -4.20 4.00 -5.70
CA PHE A 40 -4.75 4.26 -4.36
C PHE A 40 -4.70 5.74 -3.98
N ILE A 41 -4.23 6.59 -4.88
CA ILE A 41 -4.22 8.05 -4.72
C ILE A 41 -4.90 8.71 -5.91
N HIS A 42 -5.21 10.01 -5.79
CA HIS A 42 -5.85 10.74 -6.87
C HIS A 42 -4.94 10.78 -8.11
N LYS A 43 -5.55 10.62 -9.29
CA LYS A 43 -4.82 10.54 -10.56
C LYS A 43 -3.86 11.72 -10.81
N ASP A 44 -4.26 12.91 -10.40
CA ASP A 44 -3.44 14.13 -10.59
C ASP A 44 -2.12 14.07 -9.82
N PHE A 45 -2.01 13.17 -8.84
CA PHE A 45 -0.84 13.01 -7.99
C PHE A 45 -0.13 11.68 -8.18
N GLU A 46 -0.43 10.95 -9.25
CA GLU A 46 0.12 9.61 -9.45
C GLU A 46 1.66 9.56 -9.47
N SER A 47 2.32 10.64 -9.92
CA SER A 47 3.78 10.72 -9.92
C SER A 47 4.39 10.76 -8.51
N TYR A 48 3.61 11.12 -7.49
CA TYR A 48 4.04 11.14 -6.10
C TYR A 48 3.84 9.79 -5.39
N ALA A 49 3.14 8.86 -6.02
CA ALA A 49 2.77 7.60 -5.40
C ALA A 49 3.96 6.76 -4.92
N TYR A 50 5.08 6.88 -5.62
CA TYR A 50 6.27 6.06 -5.35
C TYR A 50 7.36 6.81 -4.60
N LYS A 51 7.07 8.01 -4.09
CA LYS A 51 7.92 8.67 -3.10
C LYS A 51 7.72 8.02 -1.75
N ASP A 52 8.80 7.85 -1.00
CA ASP A 52 8.72 7.27 0.34
C ASP A 52 8.27 8.31 1.36
N GLU A 53 7.04 8.77 1.20
CA GLU A 53 6.41 9.81 2.02
C GLU A 53 4.94 9.48 2.24
N ALA A 54 4.38 9.93 3.37
CA ALA A 54 2.94 9.97 3.55
C ALA A 54 2.35 11.03 2.60
N PHE A 55 1.15 10.81 2.11
CA PHE A 55 0.51 11.71 1.18
C PHE A 55 -0.96 11.91 1.53
N PRO A 56 -1.48 13.17 1.43
CA PRO A 56 -2.89 13.43 1.71
C PRO A 56 -3.83 12.70 0.75
N ILE A 57 -4.88 12.16 1.31
CA ILE A 57 -6.05 11.66 0.57
C ILE A 57 -7.29 12.44 1.04
N GLU A 58 -8.49 12.01 0.66
CA GLU A 58 -9.72 12.69 1.02
C GLU A 58 -9.96 12.70 2.54
N ASP A 59 -10.83 13.62 3.01
CA ASP A 59 -11.32 13.71 4.39
C ASP A 59 -10.21 13.90 5.43
N ASN A 60 -9.21 14.72 5.12
CA ASN A 60 -8.07 15.02 6.01
C ASN A 60 -7.31 13.78 6.49
N GLN A 61 -7.41 12.69 5.73
CA GLN A 61 -6.66 11.47 5.99
C GLN A 61 -5.42 11.41 5.10
N THR A 62 -4.55 10.47 5.38
CA THR A 62 -3.33 10.23 4.59
C THR A 62 -3.22 8.78 4.17
N ILE A 63 -2.58 8.55 3.02
CA ILE A 63 -2.01 7.25 2.72
C ILE A 63 -0.64 7.20 3.39
N SER A 64 -0.40 6.15 4.18
CA SER A 64 0.83 6.04 4.96
C SER A 64 2.06 5.94 4.06
N GLN A 65 3.20 6.43 4.57
CA GLN A 65 4.49 6.32 3.92
C GLN A 65 4.79 4.86 3.56
N PRO A 66 5.29 4.58 2.35
CA PRO A 66 5.61 3.21 1.94
C PRO A 66 6.47 2.43 2.92
N PHE A 67 7.55 3.05 3.43
CA PHE A 67 8.40 2.39 4.43
C PHE A 67 7.61 1.99 5.68
N THR A 68 6.73 2.86 6.16
CA THR A 68 5.91 2.57 7.34
C THR A 68 5.04 1.34 7.12
N VAL A 69 4.36 1.26 5.96
CA VAL A 69 3.54 0.11 5.59
C VAL A 69 4.39 -1.16 5.52
N ALA A 70 5.52 -1.09 4.82
CA ALA A 70 6.41 -2.24 4.65
C ALA A 70 6.99 -2.71 5.99
N PHE A 71 7.42 -1.77 6.83
CA PHE A 71 8.01 -2.09 8.14
C PHE A 71 7.00 -2.74 9.08
N GLN A 72 5.81 -2.16 9.19
CA GLN A 72 4.74 -2.73 10.01
C GLN A 72 4.32 -4.10 9.51
N THR A 73 4.23 -4.27 8.20
CA THR A 73 3.90 -5.56 7.59
C THR A 73 4.99 -6.60 7.89
N GLN A 74 6.25 -6.20 7.83
CA GLN A 74 7.38 -7.08 8.19
C GLN A 74 7.33 -7.50 9.66
N LEU A 75 7.02 -6.57 10.57
CA LEU A 75 6.86 -6.87 12.00
C LEU A 75 5.68 -7.80 12.25
N LEU A 76 4.60 -7.64 11.50
CA LEU A 76 3.41 -8.47 11.63
C LEU A 76 3.68 -9.92 11.24
N ASP A 77 4.65 -10.14 10.36
CA ASP A 77 5.09 -11.48 9.93
C ASP A 77 3.94 -12.35 9.40
N VAL A 78 3.15 -11.78 8.50
CA VAL A 78 1.96 -12.44 7.95
C VAL A 78 2.35 -13.60 7.05
N CYS A 79 1.69 -14.73 7.28
CA CYS A 79 1.77 -15.92 6.43
C CYS A 79 0.48 -16.11 5.65
N LYS A 80 0.56 -16.83 4.54
CA LYS A 80 -0.61 -17.20 3.74
C LYS A 80 -1.65 -17.90 4.63
N GLY A 81 -2.89 -17.42 4.56
CA GLY A 81 -4.01 -17.97 5.33
C GLY A 81 -4.21 -17.34 6.70
N ASP A 82 -3.30 -16.47 7.14
CA ASP A 82 -3.50 -15.73 8.39
C ASP A 82 -4.70 -14.81 8.29
N LYS A 83 -5.43 -14.69 9.39
CA LYS A 83 -6.54 -13.74 9.52
C LYS A 83 -6.02 -12.46 10.13
N VAL A 84 -6.27 -11.33 9.46
CA VAL A 84 -5.82 -10.02 9.90
C VAL A 84 -7.01 -9.09 10.01
N LEU A 85 -7.12 -8.40 11.15
CA LEU A 85 -8.08 -7.31 11.33
C LEU A 85 -7.35 -5.99 11.15
N GLU A 86 -7.80 -5.20 10.19
CA GLU A 86 -7.30 -3.85 9.95
C GLU A 86 -8.31 -2.82 10.43
N ILE A 87 -7.88 -1.90 11.27
CA ILE A 87 -8.68 -0.76 11.73
C ILE A 87 -8.23 0.46 10.95
N GLY A 88 -9.14 1.04 10.16
CA GLY A 88 -8.84 2.17 9.30
C GLY A 88 -8.36 1.74 7.93
N THR A 89 -9.28 1.35 7.05
CA THR A 89 -8.98 0.94 5.66
C THR A 89 -8.27 2.06 4.90
N GLY A 90 -8.68 3.29 5.10
CA GLY A 90 -8.13 4.46 4.44
C GLY A 90 -8.20 4.33 2.92
N SER A 91 -7.05 4.42 2.27
CA SER A 91 -6.95 4.26 0.81
C SER A 91 -7.19 2.82 0.34
N GLY A 92 -7.01 1.85 1.22
CA GLY A 92 -7.04 0.43 0.88
C GLY A 92 -5.68 -0.15 0.49
N PHE A 93 -4.62 0.65 0.48
CA PHE A 93 -3.31 0.19 0.05
C PHE A 93 -2.74 -0.90 0.98
N GLN A 94 -2.77 -0.68 2.30
CA GLN A 94 -2.31 -1.69 3.27
C GLN A 94 -3.13 -2.98 3.13
N THR A 95 -4.44 -2.86 2.95
CA THR A 95 -5.33 -4.01 2.72
C THR A 95 -4.86 -4.81 1.50
N ALA A 96 -4.59 -4.13 0.39
CA ALA A 96 -4.15 -4.77 -0.85
C ALA A 96 -2.81 -5.48 -0.68
N VAL A 97 -1.88 -4.88 0.05
CA VAL A 97 -0.58 -5.51 0.36
C VAL A 97 -0.77 -6.80 1.16
N LEU A 98 -1.60 -6.76 2.20
CA LEU A 98 -1.87 -7.93 3.03
C LEU A 98 -2.56 -9.05 2.24
N VAL A 99 -3.52 -8.70 1.39
CA VAL A 99 -4.21 -9.66 0.51
C VAL A 99 -3.21 -10.29 -0.46
N PHE A 100 -2.32 -9.50 -1.03
CA PHE A 100 -1.28 -10.04 -1.92
C PHE A 100 -0.38 -11.06 -1.21
N LEU A 101 -0.10 -10.84 0.09
CA LEU A 101 0.69 -11.78 0.89
C LEU A 101 -0.09 -13.05 1.30
N GLY A 102 -1.35 -13.14 0.93
CA GLY A 102 -2.19 -14.31 1.18
C GLY A 102 -2.99 -14.27 2.46
N ALA A 103 -3.03 -13.13 3.16
CA ALA A 103 -3.85 -12.97 4.35
C ALA A 103 -5.34 -12.88 4.01
N GLU A 104 -6.16 -13.37 4.92
CA GLU A 104 -7.61 -13.12 4.94
C GLU A 104 -7.84 -11.85 5.76
N VAL A 105 -8.16 -10.74 5.08
CA VAL A 105 -8.21 -9.43 5.72
C VAL A 105 -9.65 -9.01 6.00
N TYR A 106 -9.90 -8.63 7.26
CA TYR A 106 -11.13 -7.98 7.69
C TYR A 106 -10.78 -6.54 8.00
N THR A 107 -11.34 -5.60 7.26
CA THR A 107 -10.98 -4.19 7.37
C THR A 107 -12.18 -3.33 7.68
N ILE A 108 -11.99 -2.33 8.53
CA ILE A 108 -13.04 -1.44 9.02
C ILE A 108 -12.66 0.01 8.72
N GLU A 109 -13.60 0.78 8.16
CA GLU A 109 -13.43 2.20 7.89
C GLU A 109 -14.64 2.98 8.43
N ARG A 110 -14.40 3.94 9.33
CA ARG A 110 -15.45 4.78 9.91
C ARG A 110 -15.86 5.95 9.02
N ILE A 111 -14.97 6.39 8.12
CA ILE A 111 -15.25 7.52 7.22
C ILE A 111 -15.95 6.98 5.98
N HIS A 112 -17.23 7.35 5.83
CA HIS A 112 -18.11 6.75 4.83
C HIS A 112 -17.61 6.93 3.38
N SER A 113 -17.08 8.10 3.03
CA SER A 113 -16.53 8.35 1.69
C SER A 113 -15.35 7.43 1.37
N LEU A 114 -14.44 7.24 2.32
CA LEU A 114 -13.30 6.33 2.18
C LEU A 114 -13.74 4.87 2.12
N TYR A 115 -14.73 4.50 2.91
CA TYR A 115 -15.31 3.16 2.86
C TYR A 115 -15.87 2.86 1.47
N LYS A 116 -16.66 3.76 0.90
CA LYS A 116 -17.25 3.58 -0.45
C LYS A 116 -16.17 3.48 -1.52
N LYS A 117 -15.15 4.33 -1.44
CA LYS A 117 -14.08 4.37 -2.44
C LYS A 117 -13.22 3.12 -2.40
N SER A 118 -12.77 2.71 -1.22
CA SER A 118 -11.90 1.54 -1.06
C SER A 118 -12.63 0.24 -1.39
N LYS A 119 -13.93 0.16 -1.14
CA LYS A 119 -14.74 -1.02 -1.46
C LYS A 119 -14.75 -1.34 -2.97
N LYS A 120 -14.50 -0.34 -3.82
CA LYS A 120 -14.49 -0.50 -5.28
C LYS A 120 -13.14 -0.96 -5.84
N LEU A 121 -12.11 -0.98 -5.03
CA LEU A 121 -10.76 -1.37 -5.46
C LEU A 121 -10.56 -2.94 -5.41
#